data_352882ce43207b36e2985431f354d7bc
#
_entry.id   352882ce43207b36e2985431f354d7bc
#
_cell.length_a   1.000
_cell.length_b   1.000
_cell.length_c   1.000
_cell.angle_alpha   90.00
_cell.angle_beta   90.00
_cell.angle_gamma   90.00
#
_symmetry.space_group_name_H-M   'P 1'
#
loop_
_entity.id
_entity.type
_entity.pdbx_description
1 polymer ?
#
loop_
_entity_poly.entity_id
_entity_poly.type
_entity_poly.pdbx_seq_one_letter_code
_entity_poly.pdbx_strand_id
1 'polypeptide(L)'
;MALAALLTTACNKDEVILDDRDHAPVITLDSESGVYTVKTGRELTIAPTVEYAEGATYSWIVDGKLAGSEPTYTAVFTELGEVYITFRVETAAGKAEAELRVDVLELTPPV
;
A
#
# COMPACT_ATOMS: atom_id res chain seq x y z
N MET A 1 -42.69 -12.03 17.54
CA MET A 1 -42.38 -12.02 17.21
C MET A 1 -41.88 -11.65 16.91
N ALA A 2 -41.74 -11.51 16.95
CA ALA A 2 -41.08 -11.25 16.68
C ALA A 2 -40.53 -10.94 16.37
N LEU A 3 -40.29 -10.89 16.47
CA LEU A 3 -39.64 -10.74 16.10
C LEU A 3 -39.03 -10.37 15.61
N ALA A 4 -39.03 -10.26 15.82
CA ALA A 4 -38.31 -10.00 15.40
C ALA A 4 -37.68 -9.69 14.99
N ALA A 5 -37.74 -9.63 15.10
CA ALA A 5 -37.02 -9.40 14.73
C ALA A 5 -36.39 -9.09 14.32
N LEU A 6 -36.33 -9.13 14.42
CA LEU A 6 -35.74 -8.95 14.09
C LEU A 6 -35.16 -8.52 13.70
N LEU A 7 -35.04 -8.50 13.86
CA LEU A 7 -34.43 -8.18 13.60
C LEU A 7 -33.76 -7.82 13.28
N THR A 8 -33.67 -7.88 13.42
CA THR A 8 -32.97 -7.69 13.18
C THR A 8 -32.31 -7.48 12.68
N THR A 9 -32.19 -7.53 12.82
CA THR A 9 -31.54 -7.48 12.40
C THR A 9 -30.94 -7.23 11.76
N ALA A 10 -30.82 -7.14 11.93
CA ALA A 10 -30.10 -6.99 11.44
C ALA A 10 -29.53 -6.77 10.85
N CYS A 11 -29.38 -6.82 10.90
CA CYS A 11 -28.76 -6.71 10.39
C CYS A 11 -28.41 -6.41 9.76
N ASN A 12 -28.31 -6.33 9.72
CA ASN A 12 -27.86 -6.07 9.13
C ASN A 12 -27.47 -5.65 8.64
N LYS A 13 -26.98 -5.47 8.74
CA LYS A 13 -26.42 -5.08 8.36
C LYS A 13 -25.98 -4.82 7.70
N ASP A 14 -25.75 -5.04 7.74
CA ASP A 14 -25.40 -4.83 7.13
C ASP A 14 -25.46 -4.41 6.14
N GLU A 15 -25.79 -5.09 5.77
CA GLU A 15 -25.79 -4.49 4.59
C GLU A 15 -25.61 -3.14 4.63
N VAL A 16 -24.96 -3.02 5.34
CA VAL A 16 -24.57 -1.70 5.65
C VAL A 16 -23.77 -1.13 4.53
N ILE A 17 -24.12 0.03 4.11
CA ILE A 17 -23.32 0.72 3.11
C ILE A 17 -22.25 1.46 3.84
N LEU A 18 -21.02 1.09 3.55
CA LEU A 18 -19.86 1.75 4.14
C LEU A 18 -19.39 2.85 3.20
N ASP A 19 -19.18 4.04 3.73
CA ASP A 19 -18.53 5.07 2.94
C ASP A 19 -17.03 4.99 3.16
N ASP A 20 -16.28 5.88 2.52
CA ASP A 20 -14.83 5.81 2.55
C ASP A 20 -14.26 5.93 3.96
N ARG A 21 -14.99 6.57 4.85
CA ARG A 21 -14.50 6.78 6.21
C ARG A 21 -14.66 5.56 7.08
N ASP A 22 -15.54 4.64 6.68
CA ASP A 22 -15.86 3.47 7.49
C ASP A 22 -15.20 2.20 7.01
N HIS A 23 -14.47 2.26 5.91
CA HIS A 23 -13.84 1.11 5.31
C HIS A 23 -12.34 1.24 5.45
N ALA A 24 -11.67 0.18 5.91
CA ALA A 24 -10.22 0.17 5.97
C ALA A 24 -9.65 0.35 4.57
N PRO A 25 -8.48 0.97 4.45
CA PRO A 25 -7.92 1.20 3.12
C PRO A 25 -7.53 -0.10 2.44
N VAL A 26 -7.57 -0.07 1.10
CA VAL A 26 -7.20 -1.21 0.27
C VAL A 26 -6.09 -0.77 -0.66
N ILE A 27 -4.97 -1.48 -0.62
CA ILE A 27 -3.79 -1.16 -1.42
C ILE A 27 -3.71 -2.10 -2.60
N THR A 28 -3.56 -1.53 -3.79
CA THR A 28 -3.28 -2.32 -4.99
C THR A 28 -1.96 -1.81 -5.55
N LEU A 29 -0.97 -2.70 -5.61
CA LEU A 29 0.34 -2.31 -6.11
C LEU A 29 0.30 -2.20 -7.62
N ASP A 30 1.18 -1.34 -8.15
CA ASP A 30 1.32 -1.19 -9.60
C ASP A 30 2.22 -2.26 -10.19
N SER A 31 2.64 -3.23 -9.39
CA SER A 31 3.30 -4.45 -9.83
C SER A 31 2.50 -5.63 -9.28
N GLU A 32 2.08 -6.52 -10.14
CA GLU A 32 1.24 -7.64 -9.72
C GLU A 32 1.94 -8.55 -8.73
N SER A 33 3.25 -8.71 -8.89
CA SER A 33 4.00 -9.60 -8.04
C SER A 33 4.54 -8.93 -6.78
N GLY A 34 4.43 -7.60 -6.72
CA GLY A 34 5.05 -6.87 -5.61
C GLY A 34 6.56 -6.74 -5.76
N VAL A 35 7.09 -7.07 -6.93
CA VAL A 35 8.52 -7.00 -7.19
C VAL A 35 8.77 -5.96 -8.25
N TYR A 36 9.72 -5.09 -7.98
CA TYR A 36 10.11 -4.02 -8.89
C TYR A 36 11.57 -4.21 -9.25
N THR A 37 11.93 -3.87 -10.47
CA THR A 37 13.29 -4.02 -10.94
C THR A 37 13.79 -2.67 -11.41
N VAL A 38 15.00 -2.30 -10.99
CA VAL A 38 15.60 -1.03 -11.39
C VAL A 38 17.11 -1.23 -11.50
N LYS A 39 17.74 -0.45 -12.37
CA LYS A 39 19.19 -0.45 -12.49
C LYS A 39 19.78 0.57 -11.54
N THR A 40 21.00 0.31 -11.09
CA THR A 40 21.67 1.24 -10.19
C THR A 40 21.76 2.62 -10.81
N GLY A 41 21.52 3.64 -10.01
CA GLY A 41 21.60 5.03 -10.46
C GLY A 41 20.40 5.52 -11.22
N ARG A 42 19.40 4.65 -11.45
CA ARG A 42 18.17 5.04 -12.12
C ARG A 42 17.07 5.27 -11.11
N GLU A 43 16.17 6.18 -11.45
CA GLU A 43 15.07 6.52 -10.58
C GLU A 43 13.94 5.51 -10.72
N LEU A 44 13.37 5.09 -9.61
CA LEU A 44 12.21 4.22 -9.59
C LEU A 44 11.10 4.93 -8.84
N THR A 45 9.91 4.96 -9.46
CA THR A 45 8.72 5.49 -8.80
C THR A 45 7.73 4.36 -8.59
N ILE A 46 7.27 4.23 -7.35
CA ILE A 46 6.28 3.23 -6.97
C ILE A 46 5.00 3.98 -6.64
N ALA A 47 3.93 3.68 -7.38
CA ALA A 47 2.70 4.45 -7.31
C ALA A 47 1.51 3.52 -7.14
N PRO A 48 1.30 2.97 -5.95
CA PRO A 48 0.16 2.10 -5.72
C PRO A 48 -1.15 2.87 -5.74
N THR A 49 -2.22 2.14 -5.96
CA THR A 49 -3.56 2.68 -5.86
C THR A 49 -4.11 2.34 -4.49
N VAL A 50 -4.66 3.33 -3.79
CA VAL A 50 -5.23 3.11 -2.47
C VAL A 50 -6.67 3.56 -2.50
N GLU A 51 -7.57 2.63 -2.15
CA GLU A 51 -8.99 2.92 -2.05
C GLU A 51 -9.34 3.15 -0.60
N TYR A 52 -10.38 3.95 -0.37
CA TYR A 52 -10.85 4.29 0.98
C TYR A 52 -9.75 5.00 1.77
N ALA A 53 -9.13 5.98 1.10
CA ALA A 53 -7.94 6.64 1.64
C ALA A 53 -8.22 8.04 2.17
N GLU A 54 -9.47 8.37 2.44
CA GLU A 54 -9.78 9.71 2.94
C GLU A 54 -9.11 9.93 4.29
N GLY A 55 -8.34 11.00 4.39
CA GLY A 55 -7.64 11.31 5.62
C GLY A 55 -6.49 10.38 5.94
N ALA A 56 -5.99 9.65 4.94
CA ALA A 56 -4.98 8.62 5.18
C ALA A 56 -3.62 9.21 5.49
N THR A 57 -2.88 8.48 6.30
CA THR A 57 -1.46 8.72 6.53
C THR A 57 -0.69 7.60 5.86
N TYR A 58 0.33 7.96 5.10
CA TYR A 58 1.14 7.02 4.34
C TYR A 58 2.52 6.89 4.96
N SER A 59 3.07 5.68 4.91
CA SER A 59 4.43 5.44 5.42
C SER A 59 5.12 4.46 4.50
N TRP A 60 6.30 4.82 4.04
CA TRP A 60 7.18 3.96 3.26
C TRP A 60 8.35 3.59 4.15
N ILE A 61 8.48 2.31 4.46
CA ILE A 61 9.50 1.83 5.37
C ILE A 61 10.45 0.97 4.56
N VAL A 62 11.69 1.44 4.45
CA VAL A 62 12.72 0.79 3.63
C VAL A 62 13.76 0.22 4.57
N ASP A 63 13.95 -1.10 4.52
CA ASP A 63 14.88 -1.81 5.39
C ASP A 63 14.69 -1.45 6.84
N GLY A 64 13.43 -1.31 7.24
CA GLY A 64 13.07 -1.04 8.62
C GLY A 64 13.11 0.43 9.02
N LYS A 65 13.39 1.33 8.09
CA LYS A 65 13.49 2.75 8.39
C LYS A 65 12.46 3.53 7.58
N LEU A 66 11.84 4.51 8.23
CA LEU A 66 10.86 5.34 7.55
C LEU A 66 11.58 6.20 6.52
N ALA A 67 11.14 6.09 5.26
CA ALA A 67 11.78 6.76 4.15
C ALA A 67 10.86 7.73 3.43
N GLY A 68 9.55 7.67 3.64
CA GLY A 68 8.66 8.59 2.97
C GLY A 68 7.28 8.57 3.59
N SER A 69 6.49 9.61 3.31
CA SER A 69 5.15 9.74 3.85
C SER A 69 4.16 10.23 2.81
N GLU A 70 4.48 10.06 1.54
CA GLU A 70 3.62 10.47 0.44
C GLU A 70 2.91 9.24 -0.14
N PRO A 71 1.85 9.42 -0.91
CA PRO A 71 1.18 8.25 -1.51
C PRO A 71 2.02 7.53 -2.56
N THR A 72 3.06 8.17 -3.07
CA THR A 72 4.00 7.53 -3.99
C THR A 72 5.40 7.62 -3.42
N TYR A 73 6.27 6.74 -3.89
CA TYR A 73 7.65 6.73 -3.42
C TYR A 73 8.58 6.71 -4.62
N THR A 74 9.50 7.67 -4.66
CA THR A 74 10.48 7.79 -5.72
C THR A 74 11.87 7.79 -5.10
N ALA A 75 12.73 6.93 -5.62
CA ALA A 75 14.08 6.82 -5.07
C ALA A 75 15.04 6.35 -6.12
N VAL A 76 16.32 6.63 -5.89
CA VAL A 76 17.42 6.14 -6.70
C VAL A 76 18.20 5.16 -5.83
N PHE A 77 18.39 3.96 -6.34
CA PHE A 77 19.09 2.91 -5.62
C PHE A 77 20.49 2.78 -6.19
N THR A 78 21.48 2.76 -5.34
CA THR A 78 22.87 2.76 -5.76
C THR A 78 23.61 1.48 -5.40
N GLU A 79 22.99 0.60 -4.62
CA GLU A 79 23.61 -0.65 -4.21
C GLU A 79 22.85 -1.82 -4.80
N LEU A 80 23.58 -2.80 -5.28
CA LEU A 80 23.00 -3.99 -5.86
C LEU A 80 22.34 -4.83 -4.77
N GLY A 81 21.32 -5.56 -5.16
CA GLY A 81 20.68 -6.51 -4.28
C GLY A 81 19.20 -6.25 -4.15
N GLU A 82 18.63 -6.83 -3.13
CA GLU A 82 17.21 -6.75 -2.86
C GLU A 82 16.95 -5.74 -1.75
N VAL A 83 15.96 -4.88 -1.99
CA VAL A 83 15.54 -3.89 -1.00
C VAL A 83 14.10 -4.22 -0.65
N TYR A 84 13.82 -4.34 0.65
CA TYR A 84 12.50 -4.69 1.13
C TYR A 84 11.82 -3.44 1.65
N ILE A 85 10.61 -3.22 1.17
CA ILE A 85 9.85 -2.01 1.47
C ILE A 85 8.47 -2.40 1.98
N THR A 86 8.03 -1.75 3.04
CA THR A 86 6.67 -1.87 3.54
C THR A 86 5.96 -0.56 3.30
N PHE A 87 4.82 -0.64 2.63
CA PHE A 87 3.96 0.52 2.42
C PHE A 87 2.77 0.39 3.33
N ARG A 88 2.60 1.35 4.22
CA ARG A 88 1.52 1.33 5.20
C ARG A 88 0.60 2.51 4.99
N VAL A 89 -0.71 2.25 5.06
CA VAL A 89 -1.72 3.28 4.95
C VAL A 89 -2.63 3.17 6.17
N GLU A 90 -2.84 4.28 6.86
CA GLU A 90 -3.69 4.29 8.03
C GLU A 90 -4.76 5.36 7.89
N THR A 91 -5.99 4.98 8.23
CA THR A 91 -7.11 5.92 8.29
C THR A 91 -7.82 5.72 9.61
N ALA A 92 -8.83 6.54 9.85
CA ALA A 92 -9.64 6.38 11.07
C ALA A 92 -10.35 5.03 11.09
N ALA A 93 -10.61 4.44 9.92
CA ALA A 93 -11.33 3.17 9.83
C ALA A 93 -10.43 1.96 9.98
N GLY A 94 -9.11 2.13 9.82
CA GLY A 94 -8.21 1.00 9.94
C GLY A 94 -6.92 1.25 9.20
N LYS A 95 -6.20 0.17 8.95
CA LYS A 95 -4.92 0.30 8.28
C LYS A 95 -4.71 -0.87 7.33
N ALA A 96 -3.81 -0.68 6.38
CA ALA A 96 -3.41 -1.72 5.44
C ALA A 96 -1.91 -1.62 5.23
N GLU A 97 -1.30 -2.75 4.91
CA GLU A 97 0.13 -2.81 4.63
C GLU A 97 0.35 -3.68 3.41
N ALA A 98 1.32 -3.31 2.62
CA ALA A 98 1.76 -4.12 1.49
C ALA A 98 3.27 -4.19 1.53
N GLU A 99 3.80 -5.37 1.25
CA GLU A 99 5.24 -5.58 1.22
C GLU A 99 5.69 -5.68 -0.21
N LEU A 100 6.79 -5.00 -0.49
CA LEU A 100 7.34 -4.90 -1.83
C LEU A 100 8.82 -5.26 -1.78
N ARG A 101 9.33 -5.68 -2.93
CA ARG A 101 10.75 -5.93 -3.06
C ARG A 101 11.23 -5.20 -4.30
N VAL A 102 12.39 -4.55 -4.18
CA VAL A 102 13.05 -3.92 -5.30
C VAL A 102 14.33 -4.66 -5.58
N ASP A 103 14.45 -5.19 -6.78
CA ASP A 103 15.66 -5.85 -7.23
C ASP A 103 16.50 -4.82 -7.95
N VAL A 104 17.63 -4.45 -7.35
CA VAL A 104 18.52 -3.45 -7.92
C VAL A 104 19.60 -4.19 -8.69
N LEU A 105 19.61 -3.98 -9.98
CA LEU A 105 20.51 -4.67 -10.89
C LEU A 105 21.59 -3.73 -11.35
N GLU A 106 22.70 -4.33 -11.76
CA GLU A 106 23.84 -3.55 -12.23
C GLU A 106 23.47 -2.84 -13.54
N LEU A 107 23.81 -1.56 -13.61
CA LEU A 107 23.65 -0.82 -14.84
C LEU A 107 24.82 -1.18 -15.76
N THR A 108 24.51 -1.91 -16.84
CA THR A 108 25.54 -2.34 -17.74
C THR A 108 25.77 -1.25 -18.79
N PRO A 109 26.99 -0.71 -18.90
CA PRO A 109 27.22 0.31 -19.91
C PRO A 109 27.11 -0.29 -21.29
N PRO A 110 26.75 0.53 -22.27
CA PRO A 110 26.72 0.03 -23.64
C PRO A 110 28.11 -0.34 -24.10
N VAL A 111 28.15 -1.31 -24.94
CA VAL A 111 29.40 -1.81 -25.46
C VAL A 111 29.60 -1.35 -26.88
#